data_d7aca89c202f9f8ce42da21559ea43a9
#
_entry.id   d7aca89c202f9f8ce42da21559ea43a9
#
_cell.length_a   1.000
_cell.length_b   1.000
_cell.length_c   1.000
_cell.angle_alpha   90.00
_cell.angle_beta   90.00
_cell.angle_gamma   90.00
#
_symmetry.space_group_name_H-M   'P 1'
#
loop_
_entity.id
_entity.type
_entity.pdbx_description
1 polymer ?
#
loop_
_entity_poly.entity_id
_entity_poly.type
_entity_poly.pdbx_seq_one_letter_code
_entity_poly.pdbx_strand_id
1 'polypeptide(L)'
;KRQDFPDGIPMCGTDALRFGLLAYTIQGININLDIQRVIGYRNFCNKLWNAVKFGLMNLEGFSATQEEIEHIDVKSLAPRDQWILSRLSQTAAACNKNFADYEFANVTTQTYNFWLYTLCDRYLEMIKPVINGSDAEAKKKAQMTLYICLEQGLRLLHPMMPFITEELWQRVTARPGFKYPQSIMLASYPVENPAWTNPKLEEEMELLDAMVHEARSLKSDYNLTRKNNPTFYLAAADDETLAVLQSLAEDFKTLSQAGEVIVSKDAEFPHS
;
A
#
# COMPACT_ATOMS: atom_id res chain seq x y z
N LYS A 1 -22.81 25.92 -14.63
CA LYS A 1 -21.32 26.14 -14.51
C LYS A 1 -20.97 27.26 -13.53
N ARG A 2 -21.63 28.45 -13.58
CA ARG A 2 -21.40 29.51 -12.58
C ARG A 2 -22.03 29.24 -11.21
N GLN A 3 -23.08 28.40 -11.15
CA GLN A 3 -23.72 28.00 -9.91
C GLN A 3 -22.89 27.00 -9.11
N ASP A 4 -22.20 26.08 -9.80
CA ASP A 4 -21.41 25.02 -9.16
C ASP A 4 -20.02 25.51 -8.73
N PHE A 5 -19.45 26.48 -9.46
CA PHE A 5 -18.12 27.03 -9.22
C PHE A 5 -18.15 28.55 -9.37
N PRO A 6 -18.67 29.29 -8.38
CA PRO A 6 -18.79 30.76 -8.43
C PRO A 6 -17.43 31.44 -8.55
N ASP A 7 -16.41 30.89 -7.92
CA ASP A 7 -15.01 31.39 -7.96
C ASP A 7 -14.16 30.71 -9.06
N GLY A 8 -14.79 29.94 -9.95
CA GLY A 8 -14.12 29.16 -11.00
C GLY A 8 -13.71 27.76 -10.54
N ILE A 9 -13.24 26.96 -11.49
CA ILE A 9 -12.74 25.61 -11.23
C ILE A 9 -11.37 25.71 -10.54
N PRO A 10 -11.15 25.06 -9.37
CA PRO A 10 -9.86 25.11 -8.70
C PRO A 10 -8.78 24.42 -9.53
N MET A 11 -7.53 24.86 -9.37
CA MET A 11 -6.39 24.22 -10.03
C MET A 11 -6.21 22.78 -9.54
N CYS A 12 -6.33 21.80 -10.43
CA CYS A 12 -6.18 20.37 -10.09
C CYS A 12 -4.84 19.78 -10.53
N GLY A 13 -4.20 20.36 -11.54
CA GLY A 13 -2.99 19.86 -12.15
C GLY A 13 -3.24 18.82 -13.25
N THR A 14 -2.26 18.66 -14.13
CA THR A 14 -2.36 17.82 -15.32
C THR A 14 -2.53 16.35 -14.97
N ASP A 15 -1.78 15.81 -14.00
CA ASP A 15 -1.85 14.42 -13.60
C ASP A 15 -3.23 14.04 -13.04
N ALA A 16 -3.83 14.91 -12.22
CA ALA A 16 -5.17 14.68 -11.69
C ALA A 16 -6.24 14.65 -12.79
N LEU A 17 -6.12 15.54 -13.78
CA LEU A 17 -7.02 15.55 -14.93
C LEU A 17 -6.85 14.32 -15.81
N ARG A 18 -5.60 13.95 -16.15
CA ARG A 18 -5.30 12.74 -16.95
C ARG A 18 -5.86 11.50 -16.30
N PHE A 19 -5.57 11.30 -15.00
CA PHE A 19 -6.06 10.15 -14.23
C PHE A 19 -7.59 10.15 -14.16
N GLY A 20 -8.20 11.29 -13.92
CA GLY A 20 -9.64 11.46 -13.91
C GLY A 20 -10.30 11.07 -15.24
N LEU A 21 -9.77 11.56 -16.37
CA LEU A 21 -10.29 11.21 -17.68
C LEU A 21 -10.18 9.72 -17.99
N LEU A 22 -9.04 9.09 -17.66
CA LEU A 22 -8.84 7.65 -17.84
C LEU A 22 -9.82 6.82 -16.98
N ALA A 23 -10.10 7.26 -15.74
CA ALA A 23 -11.06 6.61 -14.86
C ALA A 23 -12.51 6.64 -15.36
N TYR A 24 -12.83 7.53 -16.32
CA TYR A 24 -14.16 7.61 -16.93
C TYR A 24 -14.31 6.79 -18.24
N THR A 25 -13.27 6.14 -18.73
CA THR A 25 -13.30 5.43 -20.02
C THR A 25 -14.27 4.24 -20.09
N ILE A 26 -14.84 3.80 -18.95
CA ILE A 26 -15.93 2.81 -18.91
C ILE A 26 -17.28 3.37 -19.43
N GLN A 27 -17.48 4.68 -19.42
CA GLN A 27 -18.81 5.30 -19.54
C GLN A 27 -19.29 5.56 -20.99
N GLY A 28 -18.70 4.95 -22.00
CA GLY A 28 -19.15 5.11 -23.38
C GLY A 28 -18.61 6.38 -24.08
N ILE A 29 -19.33 6.86 -25.10
CA ILE A 29 -18.83 7.90 -26.04
C ILE A 29 -18.70 9.27 -25.36
N ASN A 30 -19.55 9.60 -24.40
CA ASN A 30 -19.57 10.90 -23.74
C ASN A 30 -19.17 10.77 -22.27
N ILE A 31 -18.19 11.58 -21.85
CA ILE A 31 -17.74 11.65 -20.45
C ILE A 31 -18.52 12.77 -19.76
N ASN A 32 -19.32 12.40 -18.75
CA ASN A 32 -19.88 13.39 -17.82
C ASN A 32 -18.86 13.67 -16.71
N LEU A 33 -17.95 14.60 -16.95
CA LEU A 33 -16.84 14.89 -16.06
C LEU A 33 -17.32 15.62 -14.80
N ASP A 34 -17.21 14.96 -13.66
CA ASP A 34 -17.37 15.57 -12.33
C ASP A 34 -16.04 16.20 -11.88
N ILE A 35 -16.04 17.52 -11.71
CA ILE A 35 -14.86 18.26 -11.27
C ILE A 35 -14.47 17.90 -9.83
N GLN A 36 -15.44 17.56 -8.95
CA GLN A 36 -15.14 17.13 -7.58
C GLN A 36 -14.31 15.83 -7.57
N ARG A 37 -14.57 14.94 -8.52
CA ARG A 37 -13.75 13.73 -8.69
C ARG A 37 -12.33 14.07 -9.13
N VAL A 38 -12.14 15.04 -10.00
CA VAL A 38 -10.78 15.52 -10.41
C VAL A 38 -10.06 16.15 -9.22
N ILE A 39 -10.76 16.91 -8.38
CA ILE A 39 -10.22 17.44 -7.12
C ILE A 39 -9.80 16.28 -6.19
N GLY A 40 -10.58 15.21 -6.13
CA GLY A 40 -10.20 13.98 -5.42
C GLY A 40 -8.86 13.39 -5.89
N TYR A 41 -8.62 13.36 -7.20
CA TYR A 41 -7.35 12.90 -7.76
C TYR A 41 -6.19 13.87 -7.51
N ARG A 42 -6.43 15.17 -7.39
CA ARG A 42 -5.42 16.12 -6.89
C ARG A 42 -5.02 15.77 -5.44
N ASN A 43 -5.98 15.42 -4.59
CA ASN A 43 -5.70 14.97 -3.23
C ASN A 43 -4.92 13.64 -3.22
N PHE A 44 -5.19 12.77 -4.19
CA PHE A 44 -4.39 11.56 -4.41
C PHE A 44 -2.93 11.90 -4.76
N CYS A 45 -2.66 12.87 -5.63
CA CYS A 45 -1.30 13.35 -5.88
C CYS A 45 -0.61 13.82 -4.58
N ASN A 46 -1.31 14.55 -3.72
CA ASN A 46 -0.77 14.95 -2.42
C ASN A 46 -0.47 13.73 -1.52
N LYS A 47 -1.34 12.72 -1.55
CA LYS A 47 -1.10 11.47 -0.79
C LYS A 47 0.12 10.71 -1.30
N LEU A 48 0.29 10.60 -2.64
CA LEU A 48 1.49 10.02 -3.26
C LEU A 48 2.77 10.73 -2.81
N TRP A 49 2.76 12.07 -2.87
CA TRP A 49 3.90 12.88 -2.44
C TRP A 49 4.27 12.59 -0.99
N ASN A 50 3.27 12.60 -0.09
CA ASN A 50 3.49 12.35 1.33
C ASN A 50 3.93 10.91 1.60
N ALA A 51 3.39 9.92 0.88
CA ALA A 51 3.77 8.52 1.01
C ALA A 51 5.25 8.31 0.61
N VAL A 52 5.67 8.87 -0.53
CA VAL A 52 7.07 8.78 -0.96
C VAL A 52 7.99 9.54 -0.02
N LYS A 53 7.60 10.74 0.44
CA LYS A 53 8.35 11.49 1.46
C LYS A 53 8.54 10.68 2.74
N PHE A 54 7.48 10.06 3.25
CA PHE A 54 7.53 9.18 4.40
C PHE A 54 8.45 7.98 4.13
N GLY A 55 8.31 7.35 2.96
CA GLY A 55 9.18 6.26 2.54
C GLY A 55 10.66 6.65 2.52
N LEU A 56 11.00 7.80 1.93
CA LEU A 56 12.38 8.29 1.87
C LEU A 56 12.98 8.55 3.27
N MET A 57 12.18 9.08 4.21
CA MET A 57 12.62 9.26 5.61
C MET A 57 12.90 7.90 6.27
N ASN A 58 12.08 6.88 6.01
CA ASN A 58 12.27 5.54 6.56
C ASN A 58 13.35 4.72 5.83
N LEU A 59 13.82 5.19 4.69
CA LEU A 59 14.97 4.65 3.96
C LEU A 59 16.29 5.37 4.32
N GLU A 60 16.31 6.19 5.36
CA GLU A 60 17.56 6.74 5.92
C GLU A 60 18.43 5.61 6.47
N GLY A 61 19.72 5.61 6.12
CA GLY A 61 20.63 4.53 6.48
C GLY A 61 20.39 3.20 5.72
N PHE A 62 19.55 3.20 4.70
CA PHE A 62 19.33 2.02 3.85
C PHE A 62 20.61 1.58 3.15
N SER A 63 21.06 0.36 3.42
CA SER A 63 22.36 -0.17 3.04
C SER A 63 22.31 -1.31 2.01
N ALA A 64 21.11 -1.70 1.56
CA ALA A 64 21.01 -2.77 0.56
C ALA A 64 21.56 -2.31 -0.79
N THR A 65 22.20 -3.24 -1.50
CA THR A 65 22.67 -3.05 -2.87
C THR A 65 21.54 -3.25 -3.88
N GLN A 66 21.74 -2.81 -5.12
CA GLN A 66 20.78 -3.06 -6.19
C GLN A 66 20.63 -4.57 -6.46
N GLU A 67 21.71 -5.33 -6.39
CA GLU A 67 21.72 -6.79 -6.57
C GLU A 67 20.88 -7.51 -5.49
N GLU A 68 21.02 -7.09 -4.22
CA GLU A 68 20.18 -7.64 -3.13
C GLU A 68 18.69 -7.37 -3.33
N ILE A 69 18.33 -6.25 -3.95
CA ILE A 69 16.94 -5.91 -4.25
C ILE A 69 16.41 -6.74 -5.43
N GLU A 70 17.21 -6.87 -6.49
CA GLU A 70 16.84 -7.64 -7.69
C GLU A 70 16.70 -9.14 -7.40
N HIS A 71 17.45 -9.67 -6.43
CA HIS A 71 17.46 -11.08 -6.03
C HIS A 71 16.91 -11.31 -4.62
N ILE A 72 15.93 -10.50 -4.19
CA ILE A 72 15.35 -10.61 -2.85
C ILE A 72 14.78 -12.00 -2.60
N ASP A 73 15.23 -12.66 -1.53
CA ASP A 73 14.66 -13.93 -1.08
C ASP A 73 13.34 -13.69 -0.32
N VAL A 74 12.24 -13.75 -1.05
CA VAL A 74 10.90 -13.49 -0.52
C VAL A 74 10.54 -14.42 0.63
N LYS A 75 11.00 -15.68 0.64
CA LYS A 75 10.70 -16.65 1.69
C LYS A 75 11.34 -16.28 3.04
N SER A 76 12.40 -15.49 3.02
CA SER A 76 13.07 -15.00 4.22
C SER A 76 12.44 -13.75 4.83
N LEU A 77 11.44 -13.16 4.15
CA LEU A 77 10.76 -11.94 4.58
C LEU A 77 9.66 -12.22 5.59
N ALA A 78 9.31 -11.21 6.38
CA ALA A 78 8.14 -11.29 7.25
C ALA A 78 6.83 -11.41 6.41
N PRO A 79 5.76 -12.02 6.97
CA PRO A 79 4.49 -12.20 6.25
C PRO A 79 3.96 -10.93 5.59
N ARG A 80 3.99 -9.77 6.27
CA ARG A 80 3.57 -8.47 5.73
C ARG A 80 4.39 -8.04 4.50
N ASP A 81 5.70 -8.33 4.50
CA ASP A 81 6.60 -7.97 3.40
C ASP A 81 6.35 -8.88 2.18
N GLN A 82 6.16 -10.18 2.41
CA GLN A 82 5.77 -11.13 1.36
C GLN A 82 4.41 -10.74 0.76
N TRP A 83 3.44 -10.40 1.60
CA TRP A 83 2.10 -10.00 1.16
C TRP A 83 2.12 -8.77 0.25
N ILE A 84 2.82 -7.71 0.64
CA ILE A 84 2.83 -6.49 -0.18
C ILE A 84 3.50 -6.72 -1.53
N LEU A 85 4.54 -7.57 -1.61
CA LEU A 85 5.17 -7.97 -2.87
C LEU A 85 4.21 -8.82 -3.73
N SER A 86 3.44 -9.74 -3.14
CA SER A 86 2.40 -10.48 -3.84
C SER A 86 1.36 -9.54 -4.43
N ARG A 87 0.86 -8.57 -3.64
CA ARG A 87 -0.09 -7.54 -4.10
C ARG A 87 0.48 -6.64 -5.19
N LEU A 88 1.76 -6.28 -5.12
CA LEU A 88 2.44 -5.51 -6.17
C LEU A 88 2.51 -6.32 -7.47
N SER A 89 2.90 -7.58 -7.40
CA SER A 89 2.97 -8.50 -8.54
C SER A 89 1.61 -8.67 -9.23
N GLN A 90 0.56 -8.91 -8.45
CA GLN A 90 -0.81 -9.00 -8.99
C GLN A 90 -1.29 -7.69 -9.62
N THR A 91 -0.95 -6.56 -8.99
CA THR A 91 -1.27 -5.23 -9.56
C THR A 91 -0.58 -5.05 -10.91
N ALA A 92 0.69 -5.47 -11.03
CA ALA A 92 1.43 -5.42 -12.28
C ALA A 92 0.78 -6.31 -13.35
N ALA A 93 0.41 -7.56 -13.01
CA ALA A 93 -0.29 -8.47 -13.92
C ALA A 93 -1.61 -7.87 -14.41
N ALA A 94 -2.45 -7.37 -13.47
CA ALA A 94 -3.74 -6.77 -13.79
C ALA A 94 -3.59 -5.53 -14.67
N CYS A 95 -2.62 -4.65 -14.38
CA CYS A 95 -2.36 -3.46 -15.19
C CYS A 95 -1.92 -3.83 -16.61
N ASN A 96 -0.98 -4.77 -16.76
CA ASN A 96 -0.54 -5.21 -18.09
C ASN A 96 -1.71 -5.79 -18.91
N LYS A 97 -2.53 -6.66 -18.29
CA LYS A 97 -3.73 -7.21 -18.93
C LYS A 97 -4.71 -6.11 -19.36
N ASN A 98 -5.07 -5.22 -18.45
CA ASN A 98 -6.04 -4.15 -18.72
C ASN A 98 -5.52 -3.13 -19.76
N PHE A 99 -4.20 -2.87 -19.82
CA PHE A 99 -3.62 -2.08 -20.90
C PHE A 99 -3.73 -2.77 -22.26
N ALA A 100 -3.46 -4.08 -22.32
CA ALA A 100 -3.61 -4.86 -23.57
C ALA A 100 -5.06 -4.90 -24.05
N ASP A 101 -6.01 -4.93 -23.13
CA ASP A 101 -7.45 -4.95 -23.40
C ASP A 101 -8.06 -3.54 -23.58
N TYR A 102 -7.25 -2.47 -23.51
CA TYR A 102 -7.69 -1.05 -23.54
C TYR A 102 -8.65 -0.65 -22.41
N GLU A 103 -8.65 -1.36 -21.30
CA GLU A 103 -9.49 -1.11 -20.13
C GLU A 103 -8.82 -0.12 -19.15
N PHE A 104 -8.56 1.09 -19.58
CA PHE A 104 -7.79 2.08 -18.83
C PHE A 104 -8.40 2.46 -17.47
N ALA A 105 -9.71 2.44 -17.34
CA ALA A 105 -10.36 2.72 -16.06
C ALA A 105 -10.04 1.63 -15.02
N ASN A 106 -9.89 0.37 -15.44
CA ASN A 106 -9.46 -0.71 -14.56
C ASN A 106 -8.00 -0.51 -14.12
N VAL A 107 -7.12 -0.05 -15.03
CA VAL A 107 -5.73 0.30 -14.66
C VAL A 107 -5.70 1.40 -13.58
N THR A 108 -6.52 2.45 -13.73
CA THR A 108 -6.61 3.50 -12.72
C THR A 108 -7.09 2.96 -11.37
N THR A 109 -8.08 2.06 -11.38
CA THR A 109 -8.60 1.44 -10.16
C THR A 109 -7.55 0.57 -9.48
N GLN A 110 -6.83 -0.28 -10.22
CA GLN A 110 -5.79 -1.15 -9.67
C GLN A 110 -4.66 -0.35 -9.04
N THR A 111 -4.14 0.64 -9.75
CA THR A 111 -3.04 1.47 -9.24
C THR A 111 -3.46 2.36 -8.06
N TYR A 112 -4.66 2.93 -8.10
CA TYR A 112 -5.22 3.70 -6.99
C TYR A 112 -5.37 2.85 -5.72
N ASN A 113 -5.95 1.64 -5.85
CA ASN A 113 -6.15 0.72 -4.72
C ASN A 113 -4.81 0.26 -4.13
N PHE A 114 -3.84 -0.07 -4.98
CA PHE A 114 -2.51 -0.44 -4.51
C PHE A 114 -1.87 0.70 -3.70
N TRP A 115 -1.83 1.91 -4.23
CA TRP A 115 -1.20 3.04 -3.55
C TRP A 115 -1.94 3.46 -2.28
N LEU A 116 -3.26 3.62 -2.35
CA LEU A 116 -4.02 4.18 -1.25
C LEU A 116 -4.26 3.15 -0.15
N TYR A 117 -4.94 2.07 -0.49
CA TYR A 117 -5.42 1.11 0.50
C TYR A 117 -4.36 0.07 0.89
N THR A 118 -3.62 -0.46 -0.10
CA THR A 118 -2.67 -1.54 0.16
C THR A 118 -1.37 -1.00 0.73
N LEU A 119 -0.73 -0.05 0.06
CA LEU A 119 0.55 0.50 0.49
C LEU A 119 0.38 1.49 1.65
N CYS A 120 -0.39 2.59 1.46
CA CYS A 120 -0.45 3.67 2.44
C CYS A 120 -1.21 3.32 3.71
N ASP A 121 -2.43 2.76 3.58
CA ASP A 121 -3.31 2.58 4.72
C ASP A 121 -2.98 1.31 5.53
N ARG A 122 -2.23 0.36 4.95
CA ARG A 122 -1.86 -0.90 5.60
C ARG A 122 -0.37 -1.05 5.76
N TYR A 123 0.36 -1.27 4.66
CA TYR A 123 1.76 -1.66 4.73
C TYR A 123 2.63 -0.62 5.44
N LEU A 124 2.48 0.67 5.11
CA LEU A 124 3.23 1.73 5.78
C LEU A 124 2.94 1.81 7.29
N GLU A 125 1.74 1.45 7.74
CA GLU A 125 1.42 1.38 9.16
C GLU A 125 2.09 0.16 9.83
N MET A 126 2.01 -1.02 9.20
CA MET A 126 2.58 -2.27 9.73
C MET A 126 4.10 -2.22 9.90
N ILE A 127 4.82 -1.52 9.00
CA ILE A 127 6.29 -1.45 9.09
C ILE A 127 6.81 -0.42 10.09
N LYS A 128 6.00 0.52 10.59
CA LYS A 128 6.46 1.55 11.55
C LYS A 128 7.16 0.98 12.77
N PRO A 129 6.61 -0.03 13.48
CA PRO A 129 7.29 -0.64 14.63
C PRO A 129 8.62 -1.29 14.26
N VAL A 130 8.70 -1.91 13.08
CA VAL A 130 9.91 -2.60 12.60
C VAL A 130 11.02 -1.62 12.28
N ILE A 131 10.70 -0.55 11.55
CA ILE A 131 11.69 0.48 11.16
C ILE A 131 12.23 1.23 12.37
N ASN A 132 11.37 1.45 13.37
CA ASN A 132 11.75 2.12 14.63
C ASN A 132 12.29 1.14 15.69
N GLY A 133 12.27 -0.16 15.41
CA GLY A 133 12.79 -1.20 16.30
C GLY A 133 14.30 -1.31 16.28
N SER A 134 14.82 -2.21 17.12
CA SER A 134 16.26 -2.47 17.28
C SER A 134 16.79 -3.61 16.40
N ASP A 135 15.92 -4.40 15.77
CA ASP A 135 16.31 -5.50 14.89
C ASP A 135 16.75 -4.96 13.51
N ALA A 136 18.06 -4.91 13.32
CA ALA A 136 18.66 -4.37 12.10
C ALA A 136 18.37 -5.19 10.85
N GLU A 137 18.24 -6.53 10.99
CA GLU A 137 17.95 -7.42 9.85
C GLU A 137 16.50 -7.29 9.40
N ALA A 138 15.57 -7.32 10.34
CA ALA A 138 14.14 -7.08 10.04
C ALA A 138 13.94 -5.69 9.44
N LYS A 139 14.61 -4.67 9.98
CA LYS A 139 14.59 -3.30 9.42
C LYS A 139 15.10 -3.25 7.99
N LYS A 140 16.25 -3.88 7.70
CA LYS A 140 16.83 -3.92 6.33
C LYS A 140 15.84 -4.57 5.35
N LYS A 141 15.23 -5.70 5.71
CA LYS A 141 14.25 -6.41 4.87
C LYS A 141 13.00 -5.57 4.61
N ALA A 142 12.45 -4.94 5.64
CA ALA A 142 11.31 -4.03 5.48
C ALA A 142 11.66 -2.81 4.59
N GLN A 143 12.87 -2.26 4.73
CA GLN A 143 13.35 -1.16 3.88
C GLN A 143 13.52 -1.59 2.42
N MET A 144 14.05 -2.80 2.15
CA MET A 144 14.16 -3.35 0.79
C MET A 144 12.78 -3.50 0.15
N THR A 145 11.84 -4.08 0.86
CA THR A 145 10.46 -4.25 0.39
C THR A 145 9.78 -2.91 0.15
N LEU A 146 9.92 -1.96 1.07
CA LEU A 146 9.41 -0.59 0.89
C LEU A 146 9.98 0.07 -0.36
N TYR A 147 11.30 -0.04 -0.57
CA TYR A 147 11.97 0.52 -1.74
C TYR A 147 11.40 -0.06 -3.05
N ILE A 148 11.25 -1.40 -3.13
CA ILE A 148 10.65 -2.08 -4.28
C ILE A 148 9.23 -1.56 -4.55
N CYS A 149 8.41 -1.45 -3.50
CA CYS A 149 7.02 -0.98 -3.62
C CYS A 149 6.94 0.46 -4.13
N LEU A 150 7.81 1.36 -3.65
CA LEU A 150 7.85 2.75 -4.10
C LEU A 150 8.32 2.84 -5.56
N GLU A 151 9.45 2.19 -5.88
CA GLU A 151 10.06 2.26 -7.19
C GLU A 151 9.15 1.67 -8.28
N GLN A 152 8.66 0.45 -8.09
CA GLN A 152 7.78 -0.20 -9.05
C GLN A 152 6.37 0.40 -9.06
N GLY A 153 5.85 0.79 -7.90
CA GLY A 153 4.56 1.46 -7.80
C GLY A 153 4.51 2.77 -8.59
N LEU A 154 5.60 3.56 -8.59
CA LEU A 154 5.71 4.76 -9.42
C LEU A 154 5.73 4.42 -10.90
N ARG A 155 6.44 3.37 -11.33
CA ARG A 155 6.44 2.92 -12.73
C ARG A 155 5.05 2.44 -13.17
N LEU A 156 4.31 1.72 -12.31
CA LEU A 156 2.93 1.30 -12.60
C LEU A 156 2.01 2.49 -12.84
N LEU A 157 2.18 3.58 -12.10
CA LEU A 157 1.33 4.77 -12.17
C LEU A 157 1.74 5.73 -13.29
N HIS A 158 2.99 5.66 -13.75
CA HIS A 158 3.59 6.64 -14.65
C HIS A 158 2.82 6.91 -15.95
N PRO A 159 2.29 5.92 -16.68
CA PRO A 159 1.54 6.21 -17.92
C PRO A 159 0.34 7.14 -17.72
N MET A 160 -0.23 7.15 -16.54
CA MET A 160 -1.42 7.94 -16.21
C MET A 160 -1.08 9.27 -15.57
N MET A 161 -0.02 9.33 -14.74
CA MET A 161 0.41 10.50 -13.96
C MET A 161 1.90 10.80 -14.17
N PRO A 162 2.33 11.19 -15.39
CA PRO A 162 3.75 11.24 -15.76
C PRO A 162 4.56 12.28 -15.00
N PHE A 163 3.98 13.40 -14.59
CA PHE A 163 4.76 14.50 -13.99
C PHE A 163 5.14 14.21 -12.53
N ILE A 164 4.16 13.85 -11.69
CA ILE A 164 4.43 13.55 -10.29
C ILE A 164 5.26 12.29 -10.12
N THR A 165 5.05 11.27 -10.95
CA THR A 165 5.80 10.02 -10.85
C THR A 165 7.25 10.17 -11.29
N GLU A 166 7.54 10.97 -12.32
CA GLU A 166 8.92 11.31 -12.71
C GLU A 166 9.64 12.00 -11.55
N GLU A 167 9.05 13.07 -11.00
CA GLU A 167 9.63 13.85 -9.90
C GLU A 167 9.91 12.98 -8.66
N LEU A 168 8.97 12.12 -8.29
CA LEU A 168 9.11 11.24 -7.13
C LEU A 168 10.10 10.09 -7.40
N TRP A 169 10.09 9.52 -8.60
CA TRP A 169 10.98 8.44 -8.98
C TRP A 169 12.45 8.86 -9.00
N GLN A 170 12.75 10.06 -9.51
CA GLN A 170 14.09 10.63 -9.45
C GLN A 170 14.61 10.72 -8.00
N ARG A 171 13.74 11.06 -7.04
CA ARG A 171 14.10 11.13 -5.61
C ARG A 171 14.30 9.75 -4.99
N VAL A 172 13.49 8.76 -5.38
CA VAL A 172 13.58 7.39 -4.86
C VAL A 172 14.84 6.72 -5.37
N THR A 173 15.16 6.89 -6.64
CA THR A 173 16.28 6.21 -7.31
C THR A 173 17.62 6.90 -7.17
N ALA A 174 17.67 8.15 -6.70
CA ALA A 174 18.91 8.91 -6.45
C ALA A 174 19.71 8.31 -5.26
N ARG A 175 20.23 7.08 -5.45
CA ARG A 175 20.97 6.36 -4.41
C ARG A 175 22.36 5.98 -4.89
N PRO A 176 23.41 6.14 -4.04
CA PRO A 176 24.75 5.73 -4.39
C PRO A 176 24.81 4.24 -4.75
N GLY A 177 25.46 3.91 -5.86
CA GLY A 177 25.64 2.53 -6.32
C GLY A 177 24.49 1.97 -7.14
N PHE A 178 23.33 2.64 -7.21
CA PHE A 178 22.21 2.22 -8.05
C PHE A 178 22.34 2.79 -9.46
N LYS A 179 21.96 1.99 -10.44
CA LYS A 179 21.99 2.37 -11.86
C LYS A 179 20.58 2.31 -12.43
N TYR A 180 20.03 3.48 -12.67
CA TYR A 180 18.72 3.64 -13.31
C TYR A 180 18.86 4.48 -14.59
N PRO A 181 17.92 4.37 -15.55
CA PRO A 181 17.87 5.27 -16.69
C PRO A 181 17.67 6.72 -16.24
N GLN A 182 17.94 7.68 -17.12
CA GLN A 182 17.84 9.11 -16.81
C GLN A 182 16.41 9.58 -16.52
N SER A 183 15.41 8.84 -16.95
CA SER A 183 13.99 9.14 -16.75
C SER A 183 13.23 7.84 -16.54
N ILE A 184 12.18 7.88 -15.72
CA ILE A 184 11.22 6.79 -15.54
C ILE A 184 10.58 6.36 -16.87
N MET A 185 10.48 7.28 -17.85
CA MET A 185 10.03 7.01 -19.22
C MET A 185 10.84 5.93 -19.94
N LEU A 186 12.10 5.76 -19.57
CA LEU A 186 13.02 4.80 -20.17
C LEU A 186 13.11 3.50 -19.35
N ALA A 187 12.49 3.46 -18.18
CA ALA A 187 12.42 2.28 -17.34
C ALA A 187 11.34 1.32 -17.87
N SER A 188 11.60 0.01 -17.78
CA SER A 188 10.64 -1.01 -18.18
C SER A 188 9.38 -0.94 -17.30
N TYR A 189 8.20 -1.10 -17.91
CA TYR A 189 6.97 -1.22 -17.14
C TYR A 189 7.00 -2.48 -16.28
N PRO A 190 6.55 -2.45 -15.01
CA PRO A 190 6.58 -3.62 -14.14
C PRO A 190 5.74 -4.76 -14.70
N VAL A 191 6.25 -5.99 -14.55
CA VAL A 191 5.57 -7.22 -14.92
C VAL A 191 5.33 -8.08 -13.69
N GLU A 192 4.42 -9.03 -13.81
CA GLU A 192 4.19 -10.03 -12.79
C GLU A 192 5.48 -10.77 -12.42
N ASN A 193 5.69 -10.97 -11.13
CA ASN A 193 6.71 -11.87 -10.62
C ASN A 193 6.03 -13.06 -9.91
N PRO A 194 5.89 -14.23 -10.58
CA PRO A 194 5.22 -15.38 -9.99
C PRO A 194 5.86 -15.90 -8.70
N ALA A 195 7.17 -15.64 -8.50
CA ALA A 195 7.87 -16.03 -7.27
C ALA A 195 7.38 -15.28 -6.02
N TRP A 196 6.68 -14.15 -6.19
CA TRP A 196 6.11 -13.35 -5.11
C TRP A 196 4.68 -13.76 -4.75
N THR A 197 4.00 -14.53 -5.61
CA THR A 197 2.61 -14.93 -5.42
C THR A 197 2.48 -15.90 -4.23
N ASN A 198 1.62 -15.57 -3.27
CA ASN A 198 1.35 -16.38 -2.10
C ASN A 198 -0.14 -16.31 -1.72
N PRO A 199 -1.01 -17.12 -2.36
CA PRO A 199 -2.46 -17.07 -2.13
C PRO A 199 -2.86 -17.35 -0.68
N LYS A 200 -2.19 -18.31 -0.02
CA LYS A 200 -2.48 -18.63 1.40
C LYS A 200 -2.27 -17.39 2.28
N LEU A 201 -1.15 -16.71 2.10
CA LEU A 201 -0.85 -15.49 2.86
C LEU A 201 -1.84 -14.36 2.56
N GLU A 202 -2.36 -14.29 1.34
CA GLU A 202 -3.38 -13.30 1.00
C GLU A 202 -4.69 -13.56 1.74
N GLU A 203 -5.12 -14.83 1.86
CA GLU A 203 -6.27 -15.24 2.68
C GLU A 203 -6.04 -14.90 4.17
N GLU A 204 -4.85 -15.17 4.70
CA GLU A 204 -4.48 -14.80 6.07
C GLU A 204 -4.53 -13.28 6.31
N MET A 205 -4.10 -12.50 5.33
CA MET A 205 -4.15 -11.02 5.41
C MET A 205 -5.57 -10.47 5.22
N GLU A 206 -6.45 -11.16 4.49
CA GLU A 206 -7.88 -10.82 4.45
C GLU A 206 -8.55 -11.09 5.81
N LEU A 207 -8.17 -12.18 6.50
CA LEU A 207 -8.59 -12.43 7.87
C LEU A 207 -8.13 -11.30 8.81
N LEU A 208 -6.87 -10.87 8.70
CA LEU A 208 -6.35 -9.73 9.47
C LEU A 208 -7.19 -8.48 9.27
N ASP A 209 -7.56 -8.17 8.02
CA ASP A 209 -8.40 -7.01 7.72
C ASP A 209 -9.78 -7.09 8.35
N ALA A 210 -10.42 -8.25 8.27
CA ALA A 210 -11.72 -8.48 8.90
C ALA A 210 -11.64 -8.28 10.41
N MET A 211 -10.61 -8.83 11.05
CA MET A 211 -10.38 -8.66 12.50
C MET A 211 -10.12 -7.19 12.88
N VAL A 212 -9.30 -6.48 12.08
CA VAL A 212 -9.00 -5.06 12.33
C VAL A 212 -10.25 -4.20 12.15
N HIS A 213 -11.08 -4.50 11.15
CA HIS A 213 -12.36 -3.81 10.95
C HIS A 213 -13.29 -4.00 12.16
N GLU A 214 -13.44 -5.24 12.62
CA GLU A 214 -14.26 -5.57 13.78
C GLU A 214 -13.74 -4.88 15.06
N ALA A 215 -12.43 -4.94 15.30
CA ALA A 215 -11.81 -4.27 16.43
C ALA A 215 -12.02 -2.75 16.42
N ARG A 216 -12.00 -2.12 15.25
CA ARG A 216 -12.30 -0.69 15.11
C ARG A 216 -13.78 -0.38 15.35
N SER A 217 -14.68 -1.25 14.89
CA SER A 217 -16.13 -1.15 15.17
C SER A 217 -16.39 -1.22 16.66
N LEU A 218 -15.88 -2.25 17.35
CA LEU A 218 -16.01 -2.39 18.80
C LEU A 218 -15.46 -1.16 19.55
N LYS A 219 -14.30 -0.65 19.16
CA LYS A 219 -13.76 0.58 19.75
C LYS A 219 -14.69 1.78 19.58
N SER A 220 -15.35 1.90 18.43
CA SER A 220 -16.34 2.95 18.16
C SER A 220 -17.57 2.79 19.03
N ASP A 221 -18.12 1.59 19.14
CA ASP A 221 -19.33 1.27 19.89
C ASP A 221 -19.16 1.54 21.39
N TYR A 222 -17.97 1.24 21.91
CA TYR A 222 -17.61 1.51 23.32
C TYR A 222 -16.96 2.89 23.53
N ASN A 223 -16.95 3.77 22.51
CA ASN A 223 -16.32 5.10 22.56
C ASN A 223 -14.85 5.09 23.03
N LEU A 224 -14.11 4.02 22.71
CA LEU A 224 -12.71 3.89 23.06
C LEU A 224 -11.84 4.69 22.10
N THR A 225 -11.02 5.56 22.66
CA THR A 225 -10.04 6.34 21.91
C THR A 225 -8.67 5.64 21.91
N ARG A 226 -7.74 6.13 21.13
CA ARG A 226 -6.35 5.64 21.13
C ARG A 226 -5.71 5.68 22.53
N LYS A 227 -6.13 6.60 23.42
CA LYS A 227 -5.60 6.73 24.78
C LYS A 227 -6.01 5.59 25.72
N ASN A 228 -7.08 4.86 25.39
CA ASN A 228 -7.59 3.79 26.24
C ASN A 228 -6.77 2.51 26.17
N ASN A 229 -5.95 2.34 25.11
CA ASN A 229 -5.09 1.17 24.90
C ASN A 229 -5.79 -0.17 25.24
N PRO A 230 -6.92 -0.53 24.59
CA PRO A 230 -7.67 -1.72 24.95
C PRO A 230 -6.86 -2.99 24.68
N THR A 231 -7.03 -4.00 25.55
CA THR A 231 -6.55 -5.35 25.29
C THR A 231 -7.56 -6.10 24.44
N PHE A 232 -7.10 -6.77 23.39
CA PHE A 232 -7.92 -7.64 22.56
C PHE A 232 -7.56 -9.09 22.80
N TYR A 233 -8.58 -9.94 22.92
CA TYR A 233 -8.45 -11.38 23.06
C TYR A 233 -8.88 -12.03 21.75
N LEU A 234 -7.96 -12.79 21.14
CA LEU A 234 -8.22 -13.52 19.91
C LEU A 234 -8.30 -15.02 20.23
N ALA A 235 -9.50 -15.58 20.11
CA ALA A 235 -9.74 -16.99 20.34
C ALA A 235 -9.54 -17.80 19.06
N ALA A 236 -8.68 -18.82 19.11
CA ALA A 236 -8.46 -19.75 18.01
C ALA A 236 -9.31 -21.03 18.19
N ALA A 237 -9.94 -21.51 17.12
CA ALA A 237 -10.72 -22.74 17.14
C ALA A 237 -9.85 -24.00 17.16
N ASP A 238 -8.66 -23.95 16.55
CA ASP A 238 -7.73 -25.07 16.39
C ASP A 238 -6.27 -24.61 16.36
N ASP A 239 -5.33 -25.56 16.23
CA ASP A 239 -3.89 -25.27 16.21
C ASP A 239 -3.44 -24.52 14.96
N GLU A 240 -4.08 -24.76 13.82
CA GLU A 240 -3.75 -24.04 12.57
C GLU A 240 -4.15 -22.57 12.69
N THR A 241 -5.37 -22.30 13.12
CA THR A 241 -5.86 -20.94 13.38
C THR A 241 -5.02 -20.23 14.45
N LEU A 242 -4.62 -20.95 15.52
CA LEU A 242 -3.75 -20.40 16.56
C LEU A 242 -2.41 -19.90 15.98
N ALA A 243 -1.77 -20.71 15.15
CA ALA A 243 -0.49 -20.36 14.53
C ALA A 243 -0.64 -19.14 13.61
N VAL A 244 -1.71 -19.06 12.81
CA VAL A 244 -2.01 -17.90 11.96
C VAL A 244 -2.23 -16.65 12.79
N LEU A 245 -3.10 -16.69 13.81
CA LEU A 245 -3.37 -15.54 14.68
C LEU A 245 -2.11 -15.06 15.42
N GLN A 246 -1.26 -15.98 15.87
CA GLN A 246 0.03 -15.64 16.49
C GLN A 246 0.96 -14.93 15.52
N SER A 247 1.02 -15.36 14.25
CA SER A 247 1.85 -14.73 13.23
C SER A 247 1.38 -13.32 12.87
N LEU A 248 0.07 -13.04 12.97
CA LEU A 248 -0.57 -11.76 12.64
C LEU A 248 -0.74 -10.83 13.85
N ALA A 249 -0.45 -11.29 15.07
CA ALA A 249 -0.79 -10.56 16.30
C ALA A 249 -0.17 -9.15 16.37
N GLU A 250 1.09 -9.00 15.99
CA GLU A 250 1.78 -7.70 15.99
C GLU A 250 1.22 -6.74 14.93
N ASP A 251 0.88 -7.24 13.74
CA ASP A 251 0.27 -6.44 12.69
C ASP A 251 -1.17 -6.05 13.07
N PHE A 252 -1.93 -6.97 13.67
CA PHE A 252 -3.24 -6.67 14.26
C PHE A 252 -3.16 -5.59 15.34
N LYS A 253 -2.23 -5.73 16.29
CA LYS A 253 -1.99 -4.74 17.35
C LYS A 253 -1.74 -3.36 16.76
N THR A 254 -0.88 -3.28 15.75
CA THR A 254 -0.52 -2.03 15.09
C THR A 254 -1.71 -1.40 14.36
N LEU A 255 -2.42 -2.18 13.53
CA LEU A 255 -3.50 -1.69 12.69
C LEU A 255 -4.78 -1.37 13.50
N SER A 256 -5.10 -2.15 14.53
CA SER A 256 -6.23 -1.90 15.43
C SER A 256 -5.94 -0.83 16.47
N GLN A 257 -4.65 -0.45 16.63
CA GLN A 257 -4.19 0.42 17.72
C GLN A 257 -4.57 -0.15 19.08
N ALA A 258 -4.33 -1.45 19.28
CA ALA A 258 -4.50 -2.13 20.55
C ALA A 258 -3.35 -1.81 21.51
N GLY A 259 -3.62 -1.83 22.81
CA GLY A 259 -2.58 -1.79 23.84
C GLY A 259 -1.86 -3.13 23.96
N GLU A 260 -2.64 -4.20 24.00
CA GLU A 260 -2.19 -5.58 24.09
C GLU A 260 -3.06 -6.50 23.24
N VAL A 261 -2.47 -7.61 22.78
CA VAL A 261 -3.20 -8.67 22.05
C VAL A 261 -2.82 -10.00 22.68
N ILE A 262 -3.82 -10.74 23.12
CA ILE A 262 -3.66 -12.07 23.71
C ILE A 262 -4.30 -13.07 22.77
N VAL A 263 -3.51 -14.05 22.31
CA VAL A 263 -3.97 -15.11 21.40
C VAL A 263 -3.96 -16.43 22.14
N SER A 264 -5.10 -17.13 22.21
CA SER A 264 -5.24 -18.41 22.89
C SER A 264 -6.34 -19.26 22.25
N LYS A 265 -6.28 -20.59 22.40
CA LYS A 265 -7.38 -21.49 22.09
C LYS A 265 -8.54 -21.37 23.09
N ASP A 266 -8.19 -21.19 24.36
CA ASP A 266 -9.12 -21.14 25.48
C ASP A 266 -9.10 -19.75 26.10
N ALA A 267 -9.37 -18.72 25.29
CA ALA A 267 -9.46 -17.37 25.81
C ALA A 267 -10.68 -17.29 26.75
N GLU A 268 -10.42 -17.48 28.05
CA GLU A 268 -11.37 -17.02 29.06
C GLU A 268 -11.43 -15.48 28.95
N PHE A 269 -12.51 -15.00 28.36
CA PHE A 269 -12.78 -13.57 28.37
C PHE A 269 -13.00 -13.15 29.81
N PRO A 270 -12.33 -12.11 30.31
CA PRO A 270 -12.64 -11.54 31.59
C PRO A 270 -14.14 -11.18 31.56
N HIS A 271 -14.93 -11.84 32.39
CA HIS A 271 -16.32 -11.49 32.56
C HIS A 271 -16.37 -10.06 33.11
N SER A 272 -16.97 -9.17 32.31
CA SER A 272 -17.20 -7.77 32.70
C SER A 272 -18.19 -7.63 33.84
#